data_e11988a19d3e21ce12d338dd53a16f08
#
_entry.id   e11988a19d3e21ce12d338dd53a16f08
#
_cell.length_a   1.000
_cell.length_b   1.000
_cell.length_c   1.000
_cell.angle_alpha   90.00
_cell.angle_beta   90.00
_cell.angle_gamma   90.00
#
_symmetry.space_group_name_H-M   'P 1'
#
loop_
_entity.id
_entity.type
_entity.pdbx_description
1 polymer ?
#
loop_
_entity_poly.entity_id
_entity_poly.type
_entity_poly.pdbx_seq_one_letter_code
_entity_poly.pdbx_strand_id
1 'polypeptide(L)'
;MYISSADPVVYSRRKQEASYGSEEHYHSVYEFYYLLSGSRRIFADGNLYNLNKGDLMLIPKNAMHHVTQGSDKDFERICIRFTDECIAPFVETFGEEKFNQMMETGVVNVPLNRRKDVEVCMNGIGDCLNTNDEFNSIQIRNFVGLILVSYLRLKRAATFAVPQDLKGVDKVIQKAASYIVEHYKENVTLKDVASYVNMSDTYFSKKFKETTGFGFKEYLLALRIKHACDMLLNTGFSITEIAYSSGFNDSNYFGDVFKRIKGVSP
;
A
#
# COMPACT_ATOMS: atom_id res chain seq x y z
N MET A 1 9.95 11.11 3.40
CA MET A 1 11.20 11.19 2.63
C MET A 1 10.83 10.98 1.17
N TYR A 2 10.87 12.03 0.35
CA TYR A 2 10.63 11.89 -1.09
C TYR A 2 11.81 11.14 -1.69
N ILE A 3 11.55 10.04 -2.42
CA ILE A 3 12.56 9.42 -3.26
C ILE A 3 12.81 10.44 -4.38
N SER A 4 14.04 10.94 -4.47
CA SER A 4 14.43 11.76 -5.61
C SER A 4 14.37 10.88 -6.85
N SER A 5 14.08 11.45 -8.01
CA SER A 5 14.05 10.76 -9.30
C SER A 5 15.41 10.16 -9.73
N ALA A 6 16.40 10.21 -8.84
CA ALA A 6 17.76 9.74 -9.10
C ALA A 6 17.97 8.23 -8.83
N ASP A 7 17.20 7.62 -7.91
CA ASP A 7 17.41 6.22 -7.54
C ASP A 7 16.18 5.38 -7.90
N PRO A 8 16.25 4.51 -8.92
CA PRO A 8 15.12 3.68 -9.35
C PRO A 8 14.70 2.64 -8.29
N VAL A 9 15.54 2.35 -7.31
CA VAL A 9 15.28 1.39 -6.23
C VAL A 9 15.83 1.90 -4.89
N VAL A 10 15.06 1.72 -3.82
CA VAL A 10 15.47 1.96 -2.44
C VAL A 10 15.31 0.69 -1.63
N TYR A 11 16.34 0.31 -0.91
CA TYR A 11 16.37 -0.85 -0.02
C TYR A 11 16.42 -0.43 1.45
N SER A 12 15.67 -1.12 2.30
CA SER A 12 15.71 -0.92 3.75
C SER A 12 15.49 -2.24 4.46
N ARG A 13 16.48 -2.68 5.25
CA ARG A 13 16.34 -3.78 6.20
C ARG A 13 16.30 -3.22 7.61
N ARG A 14 15.30 -3.59 8.39
CA ARG A 14 15.16 -3.15 9.79
C ARG A 14 14.91 -4.35 10.69
N LYS A 15 15.66 -4.37 11.78
CA LYS A 15 15.42 -5.24 12.93
C LYS A 15 15.13 -4.33 14.11
N GLN A 16 14.05 -4.56 14.84
CA GLN A 16 13.66 -3.69 15.93
C GLN A 16 13.15 -4.49 17.13
N GLU A 17 13.62 -4.06 18.31
CA GLU A 17 13.10 -4.41 19.63
C GLU A 17 12.15 -3.28 20.06
N ALA A 18 10.89 -3.61 20.31
CA ALA A 18 9.77 -2.81 20.80
C ALA A 18 9.74 -1.27 20.58
N SER A 19 8.60 -0.80 20.12
CA SER A 19 8.10 0.57 19.99
C SER A 19 8.62 1.42 18.83
N TYR A 20 7.99 1.26 17.66
CA TYR A 20 8.05 2.29 16.62
C TYR A 20 6.67 2.40 15.94
N GLY A 21 6.07 3.60 16.05
CA GLY A 21 4.98 3.98 15.17
C GLY A 21 5.57 4.23 13.78
N SER A 22 4.97 3.66 12.76
CA SER A 22 5.37 3.99 11.38
C SER A 22 4.76 5.33 11.01
N GLU A 23 5.47 6.08 10.20
CA GLU A 23 4.93 7.29 9.58
C GLU A 23 3.87 6.86 8.55
N GLU A 24 2.72 7.52 8.61
CA GLU A 24 1.69 7.47 7.58
C GLU A 24 2.32 7.97 6.28
N HIS A 25 2.25 7.17 5.22
CA HIS A 25 2.77 7.65 3.95
C HIS A 25 2.10 6.97 2.75
N TYR A 26 2.08 7.70 1.68
CA TYR A 26 1.88 7.19 0.34
C TYR A 26 3.06 7.66 -0.51
N HIS A 27 3.42 6.89 -1.51
CA HIS A 27 4.53 7.21 -2.39
C HIS A 27 4.19 6.82 -3.84
N SER A 28 4.84 7.49 -4.78
CA SER A 28 4.62 7.30 -6.22
C SER A 28 5.37 6.09 -6.81
N VAL A 29 5.84 5.18 -5.96
CA VAL A 29 6.62 4.00 -6.33
C VAL A 29 5.94 2.74 -5.79
N TYR A 30 6.29 1.58 -6.32
CA TYR A 30 5.88 0.29 -5.76
C TYR A 30 6.70 -0.05 -4.54
N GLU A 31 6.16 -0.87 -3.64
CA GLU A 31 6.88 -1.38 -2.48
C GLU A 31 6.65 -2.88 -2.31
N PHE A 32 7.74 -3.64 -2.18
CA PHE A 32 7.70 -4.96 -1.56
C PHE A 32 8.02 -4.84 -0.07
N TYR A 33 7.18 -5.44 0.75
CA TYR A 33 7.37 -5.57 2.19
C TYR A 33 7.45 -7.06 2.54
N TYR A 34 8.61 -7.53 2.98
CA TYR A 34 8.84 -8.93 3.34
C TYR A 34 9.19 -9.07 4.82
N LEU A 35 8.49 -9.94 5.53
CA LEU A 35 8.70 -10.16 6.96
C LEU A 35 9.60 -11.38 7.22
N LEU A 36 10.81 -11.12 7.68
CA LEU A 36 11.81 -12.13 8.03
C LEU A 36 11.52 -12.81 9.37
N SER A 37 10.98 -12.05 10.34
CA SER A 37 10.57 -12.56 11.65
C SER A 37 9.53 -11.65 12.31
N GLY A 38 8.82 -12.20 13.30
CA GLY A 38 7.76 -11.49 14.04
C GLY A 38 6.49 -11.33 13.23
N SER A 39 5.65 -10.40 13.66
CA SER A 39 4.38 -10.07 13.01
C SER A 39 4.20 -8.56 12.84
N ARG A 40 3.46 -8.15 11.82
CA ARG A 40 3.08 -6.76 11.54
C ARG A 40 1.66 -6.67 11.06
N ARG A 41 1.03 -5.56 11.38
CA ARG A 41 -0.27 -5.21 10.83
C ARG A 41 -0.09 -4.07 9.82
N ILE A 42 -0.64 -4.23 8.64
CA ILE A 42 -0.60 -3.22 7.58
C ILE A 42 -2.03 -2.93 7.15
N PHE A 43 -2.43 -1.68 7.24
CA PHE A 43 -3.63 -1.19 6.59
C PHE A 43 -3.23 -0.64 5.23
N ALA A 44 -3.82 -1.14 4.16
CA ALA A 44 -3.52 -0.67 2.81
C ALA A 44 -4.76 -0.80 1.90
N ASP A 45 -5.05 0.24 1.14
CA ASP A 45 -6.16 0.30 0.18
C ASP A 45 -7.51 -0.17 0.78
N GLY A 46 -7.82 0.26 2.00
CA GLY A 46 -9.08 -0.08 2.66
C GLY A 46 -9.10 -1.45 3.33
N ASN A 47 -8.02 -2.20 3.25
CA ASN A 47 -7.93 -3.54 3.81
C ASN A 47 -6.86 -3.64 4.91
N LEU A 48 -7.17 -4.44 5.93
CA LEU A 48 -6.27 -4.72 7.03
C LEU A 48 -5.61 -6.09 6.81
N TYR A 49 -4.29 -6.11 6.84
CA TYR A 49 -3.47 -7.30 6.64
C TYR A 49 -2.65 -7.59 7.89
N ASN A 50 -2.72 -8.83 8.39
CA ASN A 50 -1.84 -9.32 9.45
C ASN A 50 -0.72 -10.14 8.80
N LEU A 51 0.49 -9.60 8.79
CA LEU A 51 1.66 -10.25 8.22
C LEU A 51 2.41 -11.04 9.28
N ASN A 52 2.86 -12.22 8.91
CA ASN A 52 3.68 -13.11 9.70
C ASN A 52 4.98 -13.42 8.96
N LYS A 53 5.92 -14.08 9.65
CA LYS A 53 7.18 -14.53 9.06
C LYS A 53 6.97 -15.25 7.73
N GLY A 54 7.65 -14.77 6.68
CA GLY A 54 7.61 -15.32 5.33
C GLY A 54 6.51 -14.71 4.46
N ASP A 55 5.72 -13.77 4.98
CA ASP A 55 4.76 -13.04 4.15
C ASP A 55 5.47 -11.96 3.33
N LEU A 56 5.12 -11.92 2.06
CA LEU A 56 5.54 -10.92 1.07
C LEU A 56 4.31 -10.15 0.62
N MET A 57 4.30 -8.85 0.88
CA MET A 57 3.26 -7.92 0.46
C MET A 57 3.76 -7.07 -0.70
N LEU A 58 2.89 -6.84 -1.68
CA LEU A 58 3.05 -5.82 -2.70
C LEU A 58 2.12 -4.66 -2.39
N ILE A 59 2.67 -3.46 -2.35
CA ILE A 59 1.95 -2.20 -2.22
C ILE A 59 2.14 -1.41 -3.51
N PRO A 60 1.07 -1.13 -4.28
CA PRO A 60 1.17 -0.39 -5.53
C PRO A 60 1.45 1.10 -5.33
N LYS A 61 1.78 1.78 -6.41
CA LYS A 61 1.95 3.23 -6.42
C LYS A 61 0.70 3.94 -5.90
N ASN A 62 0.91 4.99 -5.13
CA ASN A 62 -0.15 5.83 -4.57
C ASN A 62 -1.15 5.10 -3.65
N ALA A 63 -0.89 3.84 -3.30
CA ALA A 63 -1.68 3.13 -2.31
C ALA A 63 -1.44 3.74 -0.93
N MET A 64 -2.53 4.16 -0.31
CA MET A 64 -2.49 4.67 1.05
C MET A 64 -2.29 3.50 2.01
N HIS A 65 -1.20 3.53 2.77
CA HIS A 65 -0.88 2.44 3.69
C HIS A 65 -0.23 2.93 4.97
N HIS A 66 -0.40 2.13 6.02
CA HIS A 66 0.17 2.38 7.33
C HIS A 66 0.54 1.05 7.99
N VAL A 67 1.76 0.98 8.53
CA VAL A 67 2.26 -0.20 9.21
C VAL A 67 2.21 0.00 10.72
N THR A 68 1.54 -0.89 11.42
CA THR A 68 1.46 -0.88 12.89
C THR A 68 2.07 -2.14 13.48
N GLN A 69 2.19 -2.13 14.82
CA GLN A 69 2.67 -3.30 15.54
C GLN A 69 1.69 -4.48 15.37
N GLY A 70 2.22 -5.68 15.10
CA GLY A 70 1.49 -6.93 15.14
C GLY A 70 1.35 -7.48 16.56
N SER A 71 1.15 -8.80 16.67
CA SER A 71 1.13 -9.50 17.97
C SER A 71 2.51 -9.54 18.62
N ASP A 72 3.57 -9.60 17.82
CA ASP A 72 4.94 -9.68 18.29
C ASP A 72 5.55 -8.31 18.48
N LYS A 73 6.32 -8.14 19.57
CA LYS A 73 7.05 -6.92 19.83
C LYS A 73 8.23 -6.77 18.87
N ASP A 74 8.98 -7.84 18.71
CA ASP A 74 10.18 -7.86 17.89
C ASP A 74 9.86 -8.28 16.47
N PHE A 75 10.57 -7.68 15.51
CA PHE A 75 10.42 -8.03 14.10
C PHE A 75 11.69 -7.76 13.31
N GLU A 76 11.80 -8.43 12.18
CA GLU A 76 12.77 -8.09 11.16
C GLU A 76 12.09 -8.10 9.79
N ARG A 77 12.34 -7.04 8.99
CA ARG A 77 11.75 -6.88 7.68
C ARG A 77 12.74 -6.37 6.64
N ILE A 78 12.46 -6.68 5.37
CA ILE A 78 13.05 -6.01 4.21
C ILE A 78 11.94 -5.25 3.48
N CYS A 79 12.23 -4.00 3.11
CA CYS A 79 11.41 -3.16 2.25
C CYS A 79 12.21 -2.78 1.02
N ILE A 80 11.60 -2.95 -0.16
CA ILE A 80 12.18 -2.55 -1.43
C ILE A 80 11.17 -1.67 -2.16
N ARG A 81 11.51 -0.40 -2.37
CA ARG A 81 10.72 0.51 -3.20
C ARG A 81 11.34 0.60 -4.57
N PHE A 82 10.52 0.56 -5.61
CA PHE A 82 11.00 0.55 -6.99
C PHE A 82 10.06 1.30 -7.93
N THR A 83 10.63 1.87 -9.00
CA THR A 83 9.91 2.65 -10.00
C THR A 83 9.41 1.79 -11.16
N ASP A 84 8.61 2.39 -12.05
CA ASP A 84 8.13 1.77 -13.30
C ASP A 84 9.27 1.25 -14.17
N GLU A 85 10.42 1.88 -14.12
CA GLU A 85 11.60 1.48 -14.90
C GLU A 85 12.06 0.05 -14.62
N CYS A 86 11.90 -0.41 -13.37
CA CYS A 86 12.27 -1.78 -12.98
C CYS A 86 11.33 -2.85 -13.54
N ILE A 87 10.13 -2.46 -13.94
CA ILE A 87 9.05 -3.39 -14.34
C ILE A 87 8.57 -3.17 -15.78
N ALA A 88 9.19 -2.26 -16.52
CA ALA A 88 8.83 -1.97 -17.91
C ALA A 88 8.68 -3.22 -18.79
N PRO A 89 9.58 -4.25 -18.73
CA PRO A 89 9.43 -5.47 -19.51
C PRO A 89 8.15 -6.26 -19.21
N PHE A 90 7.60 -6.13 -18.00
CA PHE A 90 6.33 -6.76 -17.64
C PHE A 90 5.15 -6.05 -18.30
N VAL A 91 5.17 -4.72 -18.30
CA VAL A 91 4.15 -3.90 -18.96
C VAL A 91 4.15 -4.18 -20.46
N GLU A 92 5.33 -4.24 -21.09
CA GLU A 92 5.47 -4.59 -22.50
C GLU A 92 4.92 -5.99 -22.81
N THR A 93 5.13 -6.97 -21.92
CA THR A 93 4.71 -8.35 -22.12
C THR A 93 3.21 -8.56 -21.91
N PHE A 94 2.62 -7.94 -20.90
CA PHE A 94 1.23 -8.22 -20.48
C PHE A 94 0.22 -7.15 -20.93
N GLY A 95 0.69 -5.97 -21.34
CA GLY A 95 -0.11 -4.77 -21.54
C GLY A 95 -0.45 -4.07 -20.21
N GLU A 96 -0.65 -2.76 -20.26
CA GLU A 96 -0.79 -1.90 -19.07
C GLU A 96 -2.00 -2.27 -18.21
N GLU A 97 -3.16 -2.48 -18.81
CA GLU A 97 -4.40 -2.81 -18.10
C GLU A 97 -4.26 -4.10 -17.29
N LYS A 98 -3.83 -5.18 -17.94
CA LYS A 98 -3.65 -6.48 -17.29
C LYS A 98 -2.55 -6.42 -16.23
N PHE A 99 -1.47 -5.70 -16.50
CA PHE A 99 -0.39 -5.53 -15.55
C PHE A 99 -0.87 -4.79 -14.30
N ASN A 100 -1.63 -3.70 -14.44
CA ASN A 100 -2.17 -2.95 -13.32
C ASN A 100 -3.09 -3.82 -12.43
N GLN A 101 -3.92 -4.69 -13.02
CA GLN A 101 -4.72 -5.66 -12.27
C GLN A 101 -3.85 -6.66 -11.48
N MET A 102 -2.71 -7.09 -12.04
CA MET A 102 -1.78 -7.98 -11.35
C MET A 102 -1.08 -7.30 -10.17
N MET A 103 -0.87 -5.97 -10.25
CA MET A 103 -0.14 -5.15 -9.28
C MET A 103 -1.00 -4.60 -8.14
N GLU A 104 -2.25 -5.02 -8.02
CA GLU A 104 -3.10 -4.66 -6.88
C GLU A 104 -2.49 -5.12 -5.55
N THR A 105 -2.77 -4.32 -4.50
CA THR A 105 -2.35 -4.63 -3.13
C THR A 105 -2.70 -6.08 -2.75
N GLY A 106 -1.73 -6.78 -2.18
CA GLY A 106 -1.96 -8.15 -1.74
C GLY A 106 -0.79 -8.73 -0.96
N VAL A 107 -1.09 -9.81 -0.25
CA VAL A 107 -0.12 -10.56 0.56
C VAL A 107 -0.08 -12.00 0.10
N VAL A 108 1.11 -12.55 -0.01
CA VAL A 108 1.33 -13.99 -0.26
C VAL A 108 2.27 -14.54 0.81
N ASN A 109 2.00 -15.76 1.28
CA ASN A 109 2.98 -16.46 2.10
C ASN A 109 3.98 -17.19 1.20
N VAL A 110 5.26 -16.86 1.34
CA VAL A 110 6.34 -17.53 0.62
C VAL A 110 6.59 -18.89 1.26
N PRO A 111 6.39 -20.01 0.52
CA PRO A 111 6.66 -21.35 1.04
C PRO A 111 8.08 -21.51 1.58
N LEU A 112 8.25 -22.28 2.63
CA LEU A 112 9.54 -22.41 3.33
C LEU A 112 10.71 -22.75 2.40
N ASN A 113 10.48 -23.65 1.44
CA ASN A 113 11.48 -24.08 0.45
C ASN A 113 11.81 -23.01 -0.62
N ARG A 114 11.05 -21.90 -0.69
CA ARG A 114 11.26 -20.77 -1.62
C ARG A 114 11.76 -19.51 -0.93
N ARG A 115 11.72 -19.44 0.41
CA ARG A 115 12.10 -18.25 1.17
C ARG A 115 13.54 -17.83 0.89
N LYS A 116 14.46 -18.81 0.84
CA LYS A 116 15.87 -18.56 0.56
C LYS A 116 16.07 -17.87 -0.79
N ASP A 117 15.33 -18.27 -1.83
CA ASP A 117 15.47 -17.69 -3.17
C ASP A 117 15.03 -16.22 -3.17
N VAL A 118 13.89 -15.91 -2.52
CA VAL A 118 13.38 -14.55 -2.38
C VAL A 118 14.34 -13.68 -1.55
N GLU A 119 14.84 -14.21 -0.43
CA GLU A 119 15.77 -13.51 0.46
C GLU A 119 17.11 -13.24 -0.21
N VAL A 120 17.62 -14.15 -1.04
CA VAL A 120 18.84 -13.94 -1.85
C VAL A 120 18.63 -12.77 -2.83
N CYS A 121 17.50 -12.73 -3.54
CA CYS A 121 17.22 -11.62 -4.44
C CYS A 121 17.09 -10.29 -3.68
N MET A 122 16.40 -10.28 -2.55
CA MET A 122 16.21 -9.06 -1.75
C MET A 122 17.53 -8.55 -1.17
N ASN A 123 18.35 -9.42 -0.57
CA ASN A 123 19.65 -9.03 -0.03
C ASN A 123 20.60 -8.60 -1.15
N GLY A 124 20.59 -9.30 -2.30
CA GLY A 124 21.37 -8.92 -3.47
C GLY A 124 21.10 -7.51 -3.97
N ILE A 125 19.85 -7.02 -3.87
CA ILE A 125 19.57 -5.60 -4.14
C ILE A 125 20.31 -4.70 -3.15
N GLY A 126 20.28 -5.02 -1.86
CA GLY A 126 21.01 -4.27 -0.84
C GLY A 126 22.52 -4.27 -1.09
N ASP A 127 23.09 -5.41 -1.48
CA ASP A 127 24.52 -5.54 -1.78
C ASP A 127 24.91 -4.71 -3.00
N CYS A 128 24.11 -4.74 -4.09
CA CYS A 128 24.34 -3.92 -5.28
C CYS A 128 24.30 -2.41 -4.97
N LEU A 129 23.37 -1.97 -4.13
CA LEU A 129 23.24 -0.55 -3.75
C LEU A 129 24.41 -0.06 -2.88
N ASN A 130 25.15 -0.95 -2.24
CA ASN A 130 26.32 -0.64 -1.41
C ASN A 130 27.65 -0.70 -2.17
N THR A 131 27.64 -1.09 -3.45
CA THR A 131 28.83 -1.18 -4.30
C THR A 131 28.71 -0.23 -5.48
N ASN A 132 29.86 0.15 -6.07
CA ASN A 132 29.88 0.97 -7.29
C ASN A 132 30.34 0.11 -8.47
N ASP A 133 29.41 -0.65 -9.06
CA ASP A 133 29.64 -1.54 -10.19
C ASP A 133 28.71 -1.18 -11.32
N GLU A 134 29.23 -1.10 -12.54
CA GLU A 134 28.47 -0.73 -13.75
C GLU A 134 27.32 -1.68 -14.08
N PHE A 135 27.37 -2.93 -13.59
CA PHE A 135 26.34 -3.95 -13.79
C PHE A 135 25.21 -3.90 -12.74
N ASN A 136 25.37 -3.11 -11.67
CA ASN A 136 24.41 -3.08 -10.56
C ASN A 136 23.00 -2.71 -11.00
N SER A 137 22.83 -1.76 -11.91
CA SER A 137 21.52 -1.34 -12.38
C SER A 137 20.75 -2.47 -13.07
N ILE A 138 21.43 -3.26 -13.88
CA ILE A 138 20.86 -4.44 -14.56
C ILE A 138 20.55 -5.53 -13.54
N GLN A 139 21.47 -5.78 -12.62
CA GLN A 139 21.31 -6.83 -11.61
C GLN A 139 20.14 -6.54 -10.65
N ILE A 140 19.99 -5.28 -10.21
CA ILE A 140 18.88 -4.83 -9.38
C ILE A 140 17.54 -5.05 -10.11
N ARG A 141 17.43 -4.65 -11.39
CA ARG A 141 16.21 -4.89 -12.18
C ARG A 141 15.88 -6.38 -12.29
N ASN A 142 16.88 -7.22 -12.51
CA ASN A 142 16.70 -8.66 -12.55
C ASN A 142 16.19 -9.21 -11.22
N PHE A 143 16.74 -8.78 -10.10
CA PHE A 143 16.28 -9.20 -8.77
C PHE A 143 14.84 -8.74 -8.51
N VAL A 144 14.49 -7.47 -8.80
CA VAL A 144 13.11 -6.97 -8.69
C VAL A 144 12.17 -7.83 -9.55
N GLY A 145 12.57 -8.14 -10.79
CA GLY A 145 11.81 -8.99 -11.70
C GLY A 145 11.59 -10.41 -11.15
N LEU A 146 12.62 -11.04 -10.58
CA LEU A 146 12.51 -12.38 -9.99
C LEU A 146 11.59 -12.39 -8.76
N ILE A 147 11.67 -11.37 -7.90
CA ILE A 147 10.76 -11.21 -6.77
C ILE A 147 9.33 -11.04 -7.26
N LEU A 148 9.12 -10.19 -8.27
CA LEU A 148 7.78 -9.94 -8.84
C LEU A 148 7.18 -11.20 -9.46
N VAL A 149 7.94 -11.96 -10.26
CA VAL A 149 7.48 -13.24 -10.82
C VAL A 149 7.10 -14.21 -9.71
N SER A 150 7.92 -14.31 -8.67
CA SER A 150 7.65 -15.17 -7.53
C SER A 150 6.35 -14.76 -6.82
N TYR A 151 6.17 -13.47 -6.55
CA TYR A 151 4.96 -12.91 -5.95
C TYR A 151 3.71 -13.22 -6.81
N LEU A 152 3.75 -12.91 -8.10
CA LEU A 152 2.61 -13.09 -9.01
C LEU A 152 2.22 -14.56 -9.17
N ARG A 153 3.19 -15.48 -9.21
CA ARG A 153 2.92 -16.92 -9.23
C ARG A 153 2.24 -17.38 -7.94
N LEU A 154 2.71 -16.91 -6.79
CA LEU A 154 2.10 -17.22 -5.50
C LEU A 154 0.71 -16.60 -5.38
N LYS A 155 0.53 -15.34 -5.79
CA LYS A 155 -0.77 -14.66 -5.80
C LYS A 155 -1.79 -15.42 -6.65
N ARG A 156 -1.38 -15.89 -7.84
CA ARG A 156 -2.23 -16.70 -8.71
C ARG A 156 -2.59 -18.06 -8.10
N ALA A 157 -1.65 -18.71 -7.43
CA ALA A 157 -1.89 -19.97 -6.75
C ALA A 157 -2.78 -19.81 -5.50
N ALA A 158 -2.69 -18.65 -4.85
CA ALA A 158 -3.46 -18.29 -3.65
C ALA A 158 -4.90 -17.84 -3.96
N THR A 159 -5.39 -17.93 -5.21
CA THR A 159 -6.78 -17.56 -5.58
C THR A 159 -7.83 -18.33 -4.77
N PHE A 160 -7.41 -19.34 -4.00
CA PHE A 160 -8.20 -20.06 -3.00
C PHE A 160 -7.76 -19.80 -1.55
N ALA A 161 -6.88 -18.80 -1.31
CA ALA A 161 -6.44 -18.47 0.05
C ALA A 161 -7.62 -17.91 0.85
N VAL A 162 -7.83 -18.49 2.02
CA VAL A 162 -8.85 -18.07 2.99
C VAL A 162 -8.64 -16.60 3.32
N PRO A 163 -9.69 -15.76 3.28
CA PRO A 163 -9.61 -14.38 3.76
C PRO A 163 -8.97 -14.36 5.15
N GLN A 164 -8.11 -13.38 5.42
CA GLN A 164 -7.50 -13.26 6.76
C GLN A 164 -8.60 -13.24 7.82
N ASP A 165 -8.52 -14.15 8.81
CA ASP A 165 -9.49 -14.24 9.89
C ASP A 165 -9.29 -13.08 10.88
N LEU A 166 -9.81 -11.91 10.51
CA LEU A 166 -9.82 -10.73 11.37
C LEU A 166 -10.82 -10.95 12.51
N LYS A 167 -10.39 -10.68 13.74
CA LYS A 167 -11.18 -10.88 14.95
C LYS A 167 -11.43 -9.58 15.71
N GLY A 168 -12.49 -9.57 16.51
CA GLY A 168 -12.79 -8.47 17.41
C GLY A 168 -12.88 -7.10 16.72
N VAL A 169 -12.18 -6.12 17.28
CA VAL A 169 -12.20 -4.72 16.81
C VAL A 169 -11.66 -4.60 15.38
N ASP A 170 -10.68 -5.37 14.98
CA ASP A 170 -10.09 -5.31 13.63
C ASP A 170 -11.12 -5.64 12.55
N LYS A 171 -11.97 -6.65 12.79
CA LYS A 171 -13.07 -7.00 11.88
C LYS A 171 -14.10 -5.85 11.77
N VAL A 172 -14.37 -5.18 12.87
CA VAL A 172 -15.31 -4.05 12.91
C VAL A 172 -14.74 -2.84 12.17
N ILE A 173 -13.44 -2.53 12.37
CA ILE A 173 -12.77 -1.44 11.68
C ILE A 173 -12.63 -1.75 10.18
N GLN A 174 -12.35 -3.00 9.81
CA GLN A 174 -12.37 -3.43 8.40
C GLN A 174 -13.74 -3.18 7.76
N LYS A 175 -14.82 -3.54 8.45
CA LYS A 175 -16.20 -3.28 7.99
C LYS A 175 -16.46 -1.78 7.81
N ALA A 176 -15.97 -0.95 8.73
CA ALA A 176 -16.06 0.50 8.63
C ALA A 176 -15.27 1.06 7.42
N ALA A 177 -14.05 0.56 7.20
CA ALA A 177 -13.23 0.97 6.06
C ALA A 177 -13.89 0.59 4.73
N SER A 178 -14.45 -0.62 4.61
CA SER A 178 -15.21 -1.05 3.43
C SER A 178 -16.42 -0.15 3.18
N TYR A 179 -17.19 0.18 4.22
CA TYR A 179 -18.31 1.10 4.11
C TYR A 179 -17.88 2.48 3.59
N ILE A 180 -16.76 3.03 4.09
CA ILE A 180 -16.22 4.31 3.59
C ILE A 180 -15.84 4.20 2.11
N VAL A 181 -15.21 3.08 1.69
CA VAL A 181 -14.84 2.84 0.29
C VAL A 181 -16.07 2.74 -0.62
N GLU A 182 -17.15 2.14 -0.16
CA GLU A 182 -18.39 2.02 -0.92
C GLU A 182 -19.14 3.35 -1.05
N HIS A 183 -19.05 4.23 -0.02
CA HIS A 183 -19.82 5.47 0.08
C HIS A 183 -19.00 6.76 -0.04
N TYR A 184 -17.73 6.72 -0.44
CA TYR A 184 -16.84 7.89 -0.45
C TYR A 184 -17.35 9.07 -1.30
N LYS A 185 -18.16 8.80 -2.31
CA LYS A 185 -18.77 9.84 -3.17
C LYS A 185 -19.90 10.59 -2.48
N GLU A 186 -20.50 9.99 -1.47
CA GLU A 186 -21.63 10.54 -0.73
C GLU A 186 -21.13 11.48 0.38
N ASN A 187 -22.07 12.19 1.02
CA ASN A 187 -21.73 13.04 2.15
C ASN A 187 -21.64 12.23 3.45
N VAL A 188 -20.79 11.19 3.46
CA VAL A 188 -20.59 10.31 4.61
C VAL A 188 -19.88 11.03 5.74
N THR A 189 -20.43 10.93 6.96
CA THR A 189 -19.87 11.52 8.18
C THR A 189 -19.31 10.46 9.12
N LEU A 190 -18.46 10.90 10.06
CA LEU A 190 -17.95 10.02 11.12
C LEU A 190 -19.09 9.34 11.89
N LYS A 191 -20.16 10.07 12.16
CA LYS A 191 -21.34 9.57 12.88
C LYS A 191 -22.06 8.47 12.11
N ASP A 192 -22.17 8.58 10.78
CA ASP A 192 -22.81 7.57 9.96
C ASP A 192 -22.03 6.25 10.03
N VAL A 193 -20.70 6.33 9.89
CA VAL A 193 -19.83 5.15 9.97
C VAL A 193 -19.81 4.53 11.36
N ALA A 194 -19.72 5.36 12.41
CA ALA A 194 -19.74 4.88 13.79
C ALA A 194 -21.07 4.16 14.10
N SER A 195 -22.20 4.73 13.67
CA SER A 195 -23.53 4.12 13.80
C SER A 195 -23.63 2.81 13.04
N TYR A 196 -23.11 2.74 11.80
CA TYR A 196 -23.10 1.53 10.97
C TYR A 196 -22.37 0.35 11.64
N VAL A 197 -21.31 0.65 12.39
CA VAL A 197 -20.55 -0.38 13.12
C VAL A 197 -20.92 -0.51 14.60
N ASN A 198 -22.02 0.12 15.03
CA ASN A 198 -22.51 0.11 16.43
C ASN A 198 -21.47 0.58 17.45
N MET A 199 -20.76 1.66 17.15
CA MET A 199 -19.79 2.31 18.05
C MET A 199 -20.20 3.75 18.34
N SER A 200 -19.80 4.29 19.50
CA SER A 200 -19.87 5.73 19.71
C SER A 200 -18.84 6.46 18.85
N ASP A 201 -19.15 7.70 18.46
CA ASP A 201 -18.30 8.54 17.59
C ASP A 201 -16.86 8.65 18.13
N THR A 202 -16.72 8.90 19.43
CA THR A 202 -15.42 9.05 20.10
C THR A 202 -14.62 7.73 20.10
N TYR A 203 -15.28 6.62 20.41
CA TYR A 203 -14.64 5.32 20.44
C TYR A 203 -14.24 4.86 19.04
N PHE A 204 -15.15 5.04 18.06
CA PHE A 204 -14.87 4.75 16.66
C PHE A 204 -13.67 5.58 16.14
N SER A 205 -13.69 6.90 16.32
CA SER A 205 -12.61 7.79 15.85
C SER A 205 -11.25 7.35 16.41
N LYS A 206 -11.18 7.04 17.70
CA LYS A 206 -9.95 6.55 18.35
C LYS A 206 -9.52 5.20 17.75
N LYS A 207 -10.42 4.23 17.69
CA LYS A 207 -10.10 2.87 17.22
C LYS A 207 -9.79 2.82 15.74
N PHE A 208 -10.49 3.60 14.93
CA PHE A 208 -10.19 3.72 13.51
C PHE A 208 -8.75 4.22 13.30
N LYS A 209 -8.37 5.31 13.98
CA LYS A 209 -7.01 5.84 13.89
C LYS A 209 -5.94 4.86 14.44
N GLU A 210 -6.19 4.23 15.57
CA GLU A 210 -5.26 3.23 16.16
C GLU A 210 -5.03 2.04 15.23
N THR A 211 -6.08 1.60 14.50
CA THR A 211 -6.02 0.40 13.66
C THR A 211 -5.52 0.71 12.25
N THR A 212 -5.96 1.82 11.64
CA THR A 212 -5.65 2.16 10.25
C THR A 212 -4.47 3.11 10.11
N GLY A 213 -4.11 3.83 11.17
CA GLY A 213 -3.16 4.93 11.18
C GLY A 213 -3.76 6.28 10.80
N PHE A 214 -4.93 6.30 10.17
CA PHE A 214 -5.56 7.50 9.60
C PHE A 214 -6.76 7.96 10.42
N GLY A 215 -6.93 9.28 10.56
CA GLY A 215 -8.19 9.84 11.00
C GLY A 215 -9.28 9.64 9.93
N PHE A 216 -10.55 9.49 10.34
CA PHE A 216 -11.67 9.28 9.41
C PHE A 216 -11.69 10.29 8.25
N LYS A 217 -11.64 11.60 8.56
CA LYS A 217 -11.67 12.66 7.54
C LYS A 217 -10.46 12.63 6.62
N GLU A 218 -9.29 12.34 7.16
CA GLU A 218 -8.05 12.20 6.41
C GLU A 218 -8.13 11.02 5.44
N TYR A 219 -8.59 9.88 5.92
CA TYR A 219 -8.83 8.69 5.10
C TYR A 219 -9.81 8.95 3.97
N LEU A 220 -10.96 9.54 4.27
CA LEU A 220 -11.99 9.87 3.26
C LEU A 220 -11.45 10.81 2.18
N LEU A 221 -10.72 11.87 2.57
CA LEU A 221 -10.14 12.82 1.62
C LEU A 221 -9.06 12.16 0.75
N ALA A 222 -8.18 11.36 1.33
CA ALA A 222 -7.14 10.66 0.57
C ALA A 222 -7.75 9.65 -0.42
N LEU A 223 -8.82 8.95 -0.05
CA LEU A 223 -9.57 8.05 -0.93
C LEU A 223 -10.19 8.81 -2.11
N ARG A 224 -10.83 9.95 -1.86
CA ARG A 224 -11.39 10.82 -2.91
C ARG A 224 -10.33 11.33 -3.88
N ILE A 225 -9.17 11.74 -3.35
CA ILE A 225 -8.04 12.20 -4.18
C ILE A 225 -7.45 11.07 -5.01
N LYS A 226 -7.35 9.85 -4.46
CA LYS A 226 -6.93 8.66 -5.24
C LYS A 226 -7.82 8.48 -6.48
N HIS A 227 -9.13 8.45 -6.28
CA HIS A 227 -10.09 8.30 -7.39
C HIS A 227 -10.07 9.50 -8.36
N ALA A 228 -9.86 10.72 -7.87
CA ALA A 228 -9.67 11.89 -8.75
C ALA A 228 -8.42 11.74 -9.63
N CYS A 229 -7.31 11.21 -9.10
CA CYS A 229 -6.12 10.93 -9.91
C CYS A 229 -6.39 9.91 -11.01
N ASP A 230 -7.13 8.84 -10.69
CA ASP A 230 -7.50 7.83 -11.69
C ASP A 230 -8.36 8.44 -12.81
N MET A 231 -9.28 9.37 -12.47
CA MET A 231 -10.10 10.06 -13.46
C MET A 231 -9.30 11.07 -14.29
N LEU A 232 -8.36 11.80 -13.68
CA LEU A 232 -7.46 12.72 -14.41
C LEU A 232 -6.63 12.00 -15.47
N LEU A 233 -6.21 10.77 -15.21
CA LEU A 233 -5.38 9.98 -16.12
C LEU A 233 -6.19 9.26 -17.20
N ASN A 234 -7.43 8.87 -16.91
CA ASN A 234 -8.20 7.92 -17.72
C ASN A 234 -9.45 8.52 -18.37
N THR A 235 -9.76 9.81 -18.14
CA THR A 235 -10.96 10.45 -18.68
C THR A 235 -10.66 11.82 -19.25
N GLY A 236 -11.54 12.34 -20.10
CA GLY A 236 -11.50 13.73 -20.59
C GLY A 236 -12.35 14.69 -19.77
N PHE A 237 -12.72 14.36 -18.53
CA PHE A 237 -13.56 15.22 -17.69
C PHE A 237 -12.82 16.50 -17.27
N SER A 238 -13.57 17.58 -17.14
CA SER A 238 -13.04 18.83 -16.58
C SER A 238 -12.71 18.64 -15.09
N ILE A 239 -11.82 19.48 -14.56
CA ILE A 239 -11.45 19.47 -13.14
C ILE A 239 -12.67 19.57 -12.23
N THR A 240 -13.65 20.36 -12.63
CA THR A 240 -14.92 20.54 -11.89
C THR A 240 -15.74 19.25 -11.87
N GLU A 241 -15.88 18.56 -13.00
CA GLU A 241 -16.58 17.28 -13.08
C GLU A 241 -15.86 16.21 -12.26
N ILE A 242 -14.54 16.15 -12.31
CA ILE A 242 -13.73 15.23 -11.50
C ILE A 242 -13.93 15.50 -10.01
N ALA A 243 -13.94 16.77 -9.58
CA ALA A 243 -14.19 17.12 -8.19
C ALA A 243 -15.53 16.55 -7.69
N TYR A 244 -16.62 16.82 -8.39
CA TYR A 244 -17.95 16.32 -8.00
C TYR A 244 -18.05 14.79 -8.08
N SER A 245 -17.52 14.20 -9.14
CA SER A 245 -17.53 12.73 -9.32
C SER A 245 -16.69 11.98 -8.29
N SER A 246 -15.72 12.66 -7.67
CA SER A 246 -14.89 12.15 -6.57
C SER A 246 -15.49 12.41 -5.19
N GLY A 247 -16.71 13.01 -5.10
CA GLY A 247 -17.42 13.24 -3.86
C GLY A 247 -17.09 14.58 -3.17
N PHE A 248 -16.43 15.53 -3.84
CA PHE A 248 -16.28 16.88 -3.33
C PHE A 248 -17.52 17.73 -3.69
N ASN A 249 -17.94 18.56 -2.75
CA ASN A 249 -19.07 19.47 -2.97
C ASN A 249 -18.65 20.85 -3.50
N ASP A 250 -17.35 21.11 -3.58
CA ASP A 250 -16.76 22.37 -4.03
C ASP A 250 -15.44 22.11 -4.75
N SER A 251 -15.32 22.66 -5.98
CA SER A 251 -14.15 22.44 -6.84
C SER A 251 -12.90 23.23 -6.38
N ASN A 252 -13.08 24.37 -5.68
CA ASN A 252 -11.94 25.11 -5.14
C ASN A 252 -11.36 24.35 -3.93
N TYR A 253 -12.23 23.89 -3.04
CA TYR A 253 -11.80 23.04 -1.92
C TYR A 253 -11.13 21.75 -2.42
N PHE A 254 -11.64 21.14 -3.50
CA PHE A 254 -10.96 20.01 -4.15
C PHE A 254 -9.54 20.38 -4.58
N GLY A 255 -9.37 21.52 -5.29
CA GLY A 255 -8.05 21.97 -5.76
C GLY A 255 -7.07 22.16 -4.60
N ASP A 256 -7.50 22.77 -3.49
CA ASP A 256 -6.69 22.97 -2.28
C ASP A 256 -6.27 21.63 -1.63
N VAL A 257 -7.23 20.72 -1.49
CA VAL A 257 -6.96 19.37 -0.93
C VAL A 257 -6.03 18.58 -1.82
N PHE A 258 -6.27 18.61 -3.15
CA PHE A 258 -5.44 17.92 -4.13
C PHE A 258 -3.99 18.42 -4.07
N LYS A 259 -3.80 19.75 -4.13
CA LYS A 259 -2.46 20.37 -4.03
C LYS A 259 -1.79 20.04 -2.70
N ARG A 260 -2.52 20.05 -1.58
CA ARG A 260 -1.96 19.68 -0.27
C ARG A 260 -1.50 18.23 -0.21
N ILE A 261 -2.25 17.30 -0.85
CA ILE A 261 -1.96 15.87 -0.82
C ILE A 261 -0.92 15.49 -1.87
N LYS A 262 -1.00 16.06 -3.09
CA LYS A 262 -0.13 15.67 -4.21
C LYS A 262 1.06 16.60 -4.42
N GLY A 263 1.06 17.78 -3.81
CA GLY A 263 2.11 18.80 -3.99
C GLY A 263 1.97 19.63 -5.27
N VAL A 264 1.08 19.25 -6.16
CA VAL A 264 0.80 19.92 -7.45
C VAL A 264 -0.70 20.13 -7.63
N SER A 265 -1.11 21.02 -8.52
CA SER A 265 -2.51 21.21 -8.88
C SER A 265 -3.04 20.03 -9.71
N PRO A 266 -4.36 19.78 -9.67
CA PRO A 266 -4.99 18.76 -10.49
C PRO A 266 -4.92 19.07 -11.98
#